data_1c8f5b5d969f1750cf6877ab46d900fd
#
_entry.id   1c8f5b5d969f1750cf6877ab46d900fd
#
_cell.length_a   1.000
_cell.length_b   1.000
_cell.length_c   1.000
_cell.angle_alpha   90.00
_cell.angle_beta   90.00
_cell.angle_gamma   90.00
#
_symmetry.space_group_name_H-M   'P 1'
#
loop_
_entity.id
_entity.type
_entity.pdbx_description
1 polymer ?
#
loop_
_entity_poly.entity_id
_entity_poly.type
_entity_poly.pdbx_seq_one_letter_code
_entity_poly.pdbx_strand_id
1 'polypeptide(L)'
;MSSAETSFSQDYLNPYHGALLLQKLPIFSEFSQRELERIYALGEIRVYRSDTNILIEGETSVGMYLVLEGQVGVFKSGKFGSEEGHLLTHLGPASCFGEMSFIDNKPRSATVTTQTRAVVYYLDGPALHGELSQDAPLAQRFYSNFARVLSTRLRELDEQYILSQKQLWKLALSRRGDDSECQNSQKSSPSPSR
;
A
#
# COMPACT_ATOMS: atom_id res chain seq x y z
N MET A 1 16.77 -24.84 -15.14
CA MET A 1 16.37 -23.44 -15.44
C MET A 1 15.13 -23.55 -16.32
N SER A 2 14.01 -23.19 -15.77
CA SER A 2 12.68 -23.55 -16.32
C SER A 2 12.24 -22.56 -17.39
N SER A 3 11.73 -23.06 -18.51
CA SER A 3 11.18 -22.31 -19.66
C SER A 3 9.98 -21.38 -19.32
N ALA A 4 9.47 -21.42 -18.09
CA ALA A 4 8.42 -20.56 -17.61
C ALA A 4 8.88 -19.14 -17.25
N GLU A 5 10.16 -18.93 -16.91
CA GLU A 5 10.70 -17.60 -16.58
C GLU A 5 10.90 -16.71 -17.79
N THR A 6 11.09 -17.31 -18.98
CA THR A 6 11.38 -16.57 -20.21
C THR A 6 10.10 -16.08 -20.93
N SER A 7 8.97 -16.76 -20.74
CA SER A 7 7.68 -16.38 -21.37
C SER A 7 7.06 -15.11 -20.74
N PHE A 8 7.33 -14.88 -19.48
CA PHE A 8 6.75 -13.79 -18.69
C PHE A 8 7.32 -12.40 -19.05
N SER A 9 8.60 -12.33 -19.40
CA SER A 9 9.29 -11.08 -19.69
C SER A 9 8.95 -10.46 -21.05
N GLN A 10 8.44 -11.23 -22.02
CA GLN A 10 8.20 -10.71 -23.37
C GLN A 10 6.92 -9.87 -23.50
N ASP A 11 5.86 -10.21 -22.75
CA ASP A 11 4.60 -9.45 -22.79
C ASP A 11 4.75 -8.05 -22.18
N TYR A 12 5.63 -7.88 -21.21
CA TYR A 12 5.90 -6.59 -20.57
C TYR A 12 6.88 -5.70 -21.35
N LEU A 13 7.67 -6.27 -22.27
CA LEU A 13 8.62 -5.50 -23.07
C LEU A 13 7.95 -4.74 -24.23
N ASN A 14 6.71 -5.07 -24.57
CA ASN A 14 5.96 -4.38 -25.61
C ASN A 14 5.24 -3.16 -25.00
N PRO A 15 5.54 -1.91 -25.44
CA PRO A 15 4.89 -0.71 -24.92
C PRO A 15 3.36 -0.73 -25.02
N TYR A 16 2.81 -1.35 -26.06
CA TYR A 16 1.37 -1.49 -26.24
C TYR A 16 0.74 -2.36 -25.13
N HIS A 17 1.33 -3.52 -24.86
CA HIS A 17 0.86 -4.40 -23.77
C HIS A 17 1.07 -3.77 -22.39
N GLY A 18 2.19 -3.09 -22.20
CA GLY A 18 2.46 -2.34 -20.97
C GLY A 18 1.46 -1.22 -20.71
N ALA A 19 1.08 -0.47 -21.73
CA ALA A 19 0.04 0.55 -21.64
C ALA A 19 -1.32 -0.03 -21.21
N LEU A 20 -1.69 -1.23 -21.70
CA LEU A 20 -2.90 -1.93 -21.26
C LEU A 20 -2.87 -2.31 -19.77
N LEU A 21 -1.68 -2.53 -19.19
CA LEU A 21 -1.54 -2.76 -17.75
C LEU A 21 -1.77 -1.48 -16.96
N LEU A 22 -1.23 -0.35 -17.41
CA LEU A 22 -1.46 0.95 -16.78
C LEU A 22 -2.93 1.34 -16.83
N GLN A 23 -3.65 1.01 -17.90
CA GLN A 23 -5.08 1.31 -18.07
C GLN A 23 -5.96 0.69 -16.97
N LYS A 24 -5.52 -0.43 -16.36
CA LYS A 24 -6.24 -1.10 -15.27
C LYS A 24 -6.18 -0.34 -13.95
N LEU A 25 -5.31 0.66 -13.84
CA LEU A 25 -5.09 1.41 -12.62
C LEU A 25 -5.97 2.66 -12.60
N PRO A 26 -6.70 2.90 -11.51
CA PRO A 26 -7.57 4.07 -11.40
C PRO A 26 -6.86 5.41 -11.63
N ILE A 27 -5.57 5.49 -11.29
CA ILE A 27 -4.74 6.69 -11.47
C ILE A 27 -4.56 7.07 -12.96
N PHE A 28 -4.66 6.09 -13.86
CA PHE A 28 -4.55 6.29 -15.30
C PHE A 28 -5.89 6.17 -16.03
N SER A 29 -7.00 6.27 -15.32
CA SER A 29 -8.33 6.29 -15.95
C SER A 29 -8.47 7.50 -16.89
N GLU A 30 -9.19 7.32 -17.99
CA GLU A 30 -9.43 8.36 -19.01
C GLU A 30 -8.17 8.79 -19.81
N PHE A 31 -7.08 8.03 -19.72
CA PHE A 31 -5.91 8.23 -20.57
C PHE A 31 -6.07 7.51 -21.89
N SER A 32 -5.67 8.16 -22.99
CA SER A 32 -5.60 7.52 -24.29
C SER A 32 -4.47 6.49 -24.34
N GLN A 33 -4.58 5.51 -25.21
CA GLN A 33 -3.55 4.49 -25.43
C GLN A 33 -2.18 5.13 -25.70
N ARG A 34 -2.12 6.20 -26.49
CA ARG A 34 -0.89 6.90 -26.83
C ARG A 34 -0.23 7.60 -25.63
N GLU A 35 -1.03 8.18 -24.73
CA GLU A 35 -0.54 8.76 -23.49
C GLU A 35 0.00 7.69 -22.54
N LEU A 36 -0.69 6.55 -22.44
CA LEU A 36 -0.24 5.42 -21.63
C LEU A 36 1.06 4.81 -22.15
N GLU A 37 1.23 4.70 -23.47
CA GLU A 37 2.48 4.24 -24.09
C GLU A 37 3.66 5.19 -23.75
N ARG A 38 3.44 6.51 -23.83
CA ARG A 38 4.43 7.52 -23.42
C ARG A 38 4.82 7.35 -21.95
N ILE A 39 3.83 7.22 -21.06
CA ILE A 39 4.08 7.02 -19.62
C ILE A 39 4.78 5.68 -19.37
N TYR A 40 4.38 4.63 -20.06
CA TYR A 40 5.00 3.31 -19.92
C TYR A 40 6.47 3.32 -20.35
N ALA A 41 6.86 4.14 -21.28
CA ALA A 41 8.26 4.29 -21.71
C ALA A 41 9.16 4.99 -20.65
N LEU A 42 8.58 5.60 -19.60
CA LEU A 42 9.31 6.29 -18.53
C LEU A 42 9.73 5.37 -17.37
N GLY A 43 9.43 4.09 -17.45
CA GLY A 43 9.70 3.17 -16.36
C GLY A 43 10.21 1.82 -16.84
N GLU A 44 10.31 0.89 -15.90
CA GLU A 44 10.84 -0.45 -16.16
C GLU A 44 10.16 -1.52 -15.29
N ILE A 45 10.19 -2.75 -15.76
CA ILE A 45 9.74 -3.91 -15.00
C ILE A 45 10.85 -4.37 -14.06
N ARG A 46 10.51 -4.55 -12.79
CA ARG A 46 11.39 -5.11 -11.76
C ARG A 46 10.78 -6.35 -11.15
N VAL A 47 11.62 -7.37 -10.94
CA VAL A 47 11.21 -8.64 -10.34
C VAL A 47 11.92 -8.79 -9.00
N TYR A 48 11.14 -9.03 -7.96
CA TYR A 48 11.65 -9.24 -6.60
C TYR A 48 11.30 -10.64 -6.10
N ARG A 49 12.21 -11.24 -5.34
CA ARG A 49 11.93 -12.48 -4.60
C ARG A 49 11.02 -12.15 -3.40
N SER A 50 10.42 -13.19 -2.79
CA SER A 50 9.75 -13.05 -1.50
C SER A 50 10.71 -12.44 -0.45
N ASP A 51 10.15 -11.76 0.52
CA ASP A 51 10.84 -11.18 1.68
C ASP A 51 11.94 -10.16 1.31
N THR A 52 11.72 -9.43 0.19
CA THR A 52 12.64 -8.38 -0.28
C THR A 52 12.04 -7.00 -0.02
N ASN A 53 12.80 -6.10 0.62
CA ASN A 53 12.41 -4.71 0.78
C ASN A 53 12.54 -3.97 -0.56
N ILE A 54 11.42 -3.44 -1.07
CA ILE A 54 11.38 -2.59 -2.27
C ILE A 54 11.59 -1.13 -1.88
N LEU A 55 10.99 -0.71 -0.77
CA LEU A 55 11.13 0.62 -0.18
C LEU A 55 11.46 0.47 1.30
N ILE A 56 12.27 1.37 1.82
CA ILE A 56 12.59 1.45 3.25
C ILE A 56 12.09 2.80 3.78
N GLU A 57 11.37 2.78 4.90
CA GLU A 57 10.87 3.97 5.57
C GLU A 57 12.01 4.96 5.87
N GLY A 58 11.80 6.24 5.55
CA GLY A 58 12.77 7.30 5.76
C GLY A 58 13.76 7.52 4.61
N GLU A 59 13.87 6.60 3.64
CA GLU A 59 14.71 6.82 2.46
C GLU A 59 14.15 7.90 1.55
N THR A 60 15.06 8.68 0.95
CA THR A 60 14.71 9.71 -0.03
C THR A 60 14.75 9.12 -1.44
N SER A 61 13.60 8.86 -2.01
CA SER A 61 13.47 8.43 -3.41
C SER A 61 12.08 8.82 -3.93
N VAL A 62 11.98 9.18 -5.20
CA VAL A 62 10.77 9.78 -5.80
C VAL A 62 10.26 8.96 -6.99
N GLY A 63 10.12 7.68 -6.87
CA GLY A 63 9.50 6.83 -7.88
C GLY A 63 8.22 6.18 -7.34
N MET A 64 7.33 5.78 -8.25
CA MET A 64 6.13 5.02 -7.94
C MET A 64 6.29 3.58 -8.41
N TYR A 65 5.59 2.69 -7.76
CA TYR A 65 5.58 1.27 -8.11
C TYR A 65 4.14 0.79 -8.29
N LEU A 66 3.93 -0.02 -9.29
CA LEU A 66 2.64 -0.65 -9.60
C LEU A 66 2.81 -2.15 -9.52
N VAL A 67 2.01 -2.80 -8.69
CA VAL A 67 2.06 -4.26 -8.56
C VAL A 67 1.37 -4.88 -9.78
N LEU A 68 2.13 -5.62 -10.57
CA LEU A 68 1.61 -6.38 -11.71
C LEU A 68 1.26 -7.80 -11.29
N GLU A 69 2.09 -8.39 -10.41
CA GLU A 69 1.92 -9.74 -9.88
C GLU A 69 2.51 -9.87 -8.49
N GLY A 70 1.99 -10.88 -7.79
CA GLY A 70 2.39 -11.15 -6.42
C GLY A 70 1.72 -10.23 -5.41
N GLN A 71 2.28 -10.18 -4.21
CA GLN A 71 1.75 -9.42 -3.08
C GLN A 71 2.88 -8.74 -2.31
N VAL A 72 2.65 -7.50 -1.88
CA VAL A 72 3.56 -6.76 -1.01
C VAL A 72 2.85 -6.34 0.27
N GLY A 73 3.58 -6.30 1.38
CA GLY A 73 3.13 -5.77 2.66
C GLY A 73 3.70 -4.37 2.88
N VAL A 74 2.88 -3.46 3.40
CA VAL A 74 3.28 -2.12 3.80
C VAL A 74 3.42 -2.08 5.30
N PHE A 75 4.62 -1.75 5.80
CA PHE A 75 4.97 -1.78 7.22
C PHE A 75 5.37 -0.39 7.70
N LYS A 76 4.94 -0.05 8.92
CA LYS A 76 5.34 1.17 9.61
C LYS A 76 6.21 0.82 10.82
N SER A 77 7.34 1.50 10.97
CA SER A 77 8.21 1.33 12.15
C SER A 77 7.45 1.67 13.42
N GLY A 78 7.53 0.79 14.42
CA GLY A 78 6.86 0.99 15.70
C GLY A 78 7.56 2.06 16.55
N LYS A 79 6.80 3.03 17.07
CA LYS A 79 7.33 4.06 18.01
C LYS A 79 7.59 3.51 19.41
N PHE A 80 7.23 2.27 19.73
CA PHE A 80 7.25 1.67 21.05
C PHE A 80 8.15 0.43 21.15
N GLY A 81 9.37 0.47 20.60
CA GLY A 81 10.43 -0.50 20.92
C GLY A 81 10.24 -1.93 20.39
N SER A 82 9.24 -2.19 19.53
CA SER A 82 9.20 -3.43 18.75
C SER A 82 10.07 -3.28 17.52
N GLU A 83 11.09 -4.11 17.37
CA GLU A 83 11.94 -4.15 16.17
C GLU A 83 11.16 -4.57 14.94
N GLU A 84 10.00 -5.21 15.09
CA GLU A 84 9.09 -5.60 14.01
C GLU A 84 8.16 -4.44 13.66
N GLY A 85 8.21 -4.00 12.41
CA GLY A 85 7.29 -2.98 11.89
C GLY A 85 5.84 -3.46 11.94
N HIS A 86 4.90 -2.56 12.22
CA HIS A 86 3.47 -2.87 12.17
C HIS A 86 3.00 -2.95 10.72
N LEU A 87 2.42 -4.09 10.34
CA LEU A 87 1.78 -4.26 9.04
C LEU A 87 0.55 -3.33 8.98
N LEU A 88 0.55 -2.43 8.02
CA LEU A 88 -0.56 -1.52 7.75
C LEU A 88 -1.57 -2.14 6.80
N THR A 89 -1.09 -2.72 5.69
CA THR A 89 -1.95 -3.30 4.65
C THR A 89 -1.15 -4.21 3.72
N HIS A 90 -1.89 -5.03 2.97
CA HIS A 90 -1.36 -5.80 1.85
C HIS A 90 -1.82 -5.15 0.53
N LEU A 91 -0.92 -5.14 -0.46
CA LEU A 91 -1.20 -4.65 -1.80
C LEU A 91 -0.94 -5.78 -2.81
N GLY A 92 -1.92 -6.02 -3.66
CA GLY A 92 -1.86 -6.99 -4.74
C GLY A 92 -1.87 -6.33 -6.12
N PRO A 93 -2.07 -7.11 -7.19
CA PRO A 93 -2.14 -6.62 -8.56
C PRO A 93 -3.11 -5.44 -8.73
N ALA A 94 -2.79 -4.52 -9.62
CA ALA A 94 -3.47 -3.25 -9.86
C ALA A 94 -3.41 -2.23 -8.70
N SER A 95 -2.58 -2.47 -7.67
CA SER A 95 -2.29 -1.49 -6.63
C SER A 95 -1.03 -0.69 -6.96
N CYS A 96 -0.93 0.54 -6.42
CA CYS A 96 0.30 1.35 -6.47
C CYS A 96 0.79 1.69 -5.06
N PHE A 97 2.10 1.91 -4.94
CA PHE A 97 2.76 2.36 -3.72
C PHE A 97 3.96 3.27 -4.02
N GLY A 98 4.45 3.98 -3.01
CA GLY A 98 5.52 4.97 -3.15
C GLY A 98 5.05 6.28 -3.78
N GLU A 99 3.77 6.42 -4.03
CA GLU A 99 3.12 7.57 -4.64
C GLU A 99 3.17 8.84 -3.79
N MET A 100 3.20 8.70 -2.46
CA MET A 100 3.21 9.85 -1.56
C MET A 100 4.48 10.70 -1.75
N SER A 101 5.64 10.05 -1.78
CA SER A 101 6.91 10.74 -1.99
C SER A 101 7.04 11.36 -3.38
N PHE A 102 6.34 10.81 -4.38
CA PHE A 102 6.24 11.42 -5.70
C PHE A 102 5.48 12.75 -5.66
N ILE A 103 4.44 12.86 -4.83
CA ILE A 103 3.60 14.06 -4.74
C ILE A 103 4.23 15.14 -3.85
N ASP A 104 4.75 14.77 -2.68
CA ASP A 104 5.16 15.74 -1.66
C ASP A 104 6.66 15.86 -1.46
N ASN A 105 7.46 15.11 -2.23
CA ASN A 105 8.93 15.06 -2.16
C ASN A 105 9.49 14.76 -0.74
N LYS A 106 8.69 14.12 0.12
CA LYS A 106 9.13 13.69 1.44
C LYS A 106 9.76 12.29 1.41
N PRO A 107 10.54 11.94 2.43
CA PRO A 107 11.04 10.57 2.59
C PRO A 107 9.92 9.53 2.59
N ARG A 108 10.24 8.29 2.21
CA ARG A 108 9.30 7.18 2.19
C ARG A 108 8.56 7.06 3.52
N SER A 109 7.25 7.04 3.47
CA SER A 109 6.37 7.02 4.65
C SER A 109 6.31 5.67 5.34
N ALA A 110 6.70 4.59 4.65
CA ALA A 110 6.63 3.21 5.15
C ALA A 110 7.65 2.33 4.41
N THR A 111 7.96 1.18 5.00
CA THR A 111 8.70 0.10 4.35
C THR A 111 7.74 -0.77 3.56
N VAL A 112 8.11 -1.15 2.34
CA VAL A 112 7.31 -2.06 1.50
C VAL A 112 8.15 -3.29 1.20
N THR A 113 7.65 -4.45 1.63
CA THR A 113 8.32 -5.76 1.52
C THR A 113 7.46 -6.73 0.72
N THR A 114 8.07 -7.47 -0.18
CA THR A 114 7.38 -8.54 -0.92
C THR A 114 6.98 -9.69 0.01
N GLN A 115 5.71 -10.11 -0.07
CA GLN A 115 5.21 -11.29 0.66
C GLN A 115 5.35 -12.57 -0.17
N THR A 116 5.33 -12.43 -1.47
CA THR A 116 5.57 -13.48 -2.46
C THR A 116 6.56 -12.96 -3.49
N ARG A 117 7.01 -13.81 -4.43
CA ARG A 117 7.66 -13.29 -5.64
C ARG A 117 6.72 -12.26 -6.27
N ALA A 118 7.23 -11.08 -6.55
CA ALA A 118 6.45 -9.98 -7.11
C ALA A 118 7.08 -9.43 -8.39
N VAL A 119 6.21 -9.10 -9.35
CA VAL A 119 6.57 -8.34 -10.55
C VAL A 119 5.93 -6.97 -10.39
N VAL A 120 6.74 -5.94 -10.45
CA VAL A 120 6.29 -4.55 -10.32
C VAL A 120 6.78 -3.73 -11.50
N TYR A 121 6.00 -2.75 -11.91
CA TYR A 121 6.44 -1.71 -12.81
C TYR A 121 6.90 -0.51 -11.98
N TYR A 122 8.17 -0.14 -12.12
CA TYR A 122 8.74 1.07 -11.51
C TYR A 122 8.59 2.23 -12.48
N LEU A 123 7.97 3.30 -12.06
CA LEU A 123 7.80 4.53 -12.80
C LEU A 123 8.71 5.59 -12.20
N ASP A 124 9.65 6.09 -12.99
CA ASP A 124 10.60 7.10 -12.56
C ASP A 124 9.92 8.44 -12.28
N GLY A 125 10.08 8.96 -11.07
CA GLY A 125 9.40 10.16 -10.63
C GLY A 125 9.81 11.41 -11.39
N PRO A 126 11.11 11.74 -11.52
CA PRO A 126 11.60 12.85 -12.33
C PRO A 126 11.15 12.81 -13.79
N ALA A 127 11.19 11.63 -14.41
CA ALA A 127 10.74 11.46 -15.79
C ALA A 127 9.24 11.72 -15.94
N LEU A 128 8.42 11.19 -15.02
CA LEU A 128 6.98 11.45 -15.01
C LEU A 128 6.67 12.94 -14.77
N HIS A 129 7.34 13.59 -13.84
CA HIS A 129 7.19 15.04 -13.63
C HIS A 129 7.55 15.84 -14.89
N GLY A 130 8.62 15.44 -15.59
CA GLY A 130 9.00 16.03 -16.88
C GLY A 130 7.91 15.91 -17.92
N GLU A 131 7.31 14.74 -18.06
CA GLU A 131 6.21 14.48 -19.00
C GLU A 131 4.96 15.29 -18.66
N LEU A 132 4.54 15.29 -17.38
CA LEU A 132 3.39 16.05 -16.90
C LEU A 132 3.57 17.57 -17.04
N SER A 133 4.78 18.08 -16.91
CA SER A 133 5.07 19.51 -17.05
C SER A 133 4.91 20.03 -18.48
N GLN A 134 5.01 19.16 -19.47
CA GLN A 134 4.91 19.52 -20.89
C GLN A 134 3.46 19.39 -21.43
N ASP A 135 2.57 18.75 -20.69
CA ASP A 135 1.21 18.44 -21.12
C ASP A 135 0.22 18.76 -19.98
N ALA A 136 -0.24 20.00 -19.92
CA ALA A 136 -1.13 20.47 -18.86
C ALA A 136 -2.47 19.68 -18.79
N PRO A 137 -3.14 19.34 -19.88
CA PRO A 137 -4.31 18.45 -19.85
C PRO A 137 -4.02 17.06 -19.28
N LEU A 138 -2.87 16.47 -19.63
CA LEU A 138 -2.42 15.19 -19.08
C LEU A 138 -2.19 15.30 -17.57
N ALA A 139 -1.47 16.34 -17.13
CA ALA A 139 -1.20 16.61 -15.73
C ALA A 139 -2.50 16.79 -14.93
N GLN A 140 -3.45 17.56 -15.45
CA GLN A 140 -4.74 17.75 -14.79
C GLN A 140 -5.47 16.42 -14.57
N ARG A 141 -5.55 15.56 -15.58
CA ARG A 141 -6.19 14.24 -15.45
C ARG A 141 -5.45 13.38 -14.43
N PHE A 142 -4.11 13.33 -14.52
CA PHE A 142 -3.29 12.58 -13.59
C PHE A 142 -3.56 12.98 -12.14
N TYR A 143 -3.41 14.25 -11.81
CA TYR A 143 -3.60 14.73 -10.42
C TYR A 143 -5.06 14.61 -9.95
N SER A 144 -6.04 14.79 -10.82
CA SER A 144 -7.45 14.58 -10.49
C SER A 144 -7.74 13.12 -10.14
N ASN A 145 -7.24 12.18 -10.94
CA ASN A 145 -7.40 10.74 -10.69
C ASN A 145 -6.65 10.34 -9.42
N PHE A 146 -5.45 10.89 -9.23
CA PHE A 146 -4.66 10.66 -8.03
C PHE A 146 -5.41 11.11 -6.76
N ALA A 147 -6.00 12.29 -6.79
CA ALA A 147 -6.83 12.80 -5.69
C ALA A 147 -8.03 11.88 -5.40
N ARG A 148 -8.68 11.34 -6.44
CA ARG A 148 -9.78 10.35 -6.26
C ARG A 148 -9.28 9.07 -5.59
N VAL A 149 -8.13 8.53 -6.00
CA VAL A 149 -7.51 7.35 -5.39
C VAL A 149 -7.19 7.59 -3.91
N LEU A 150 -6.57 8.73 -3.59
CA LEU A 150 -6.27 9.09 -2.19
C LEU A 150 -7.55 9.28 -1.37
N SER A 151 -8.59 9.89 -1.93
CA SER A 151 -9.89 10.06 -1.25
C SER A 151 -10.55 8.73 -0.93
N THR A 152 -10.45 7.75 -1.82
CA THR A 152 -10.96 6.39 -1.59
C THR A 152 -10.18 5.72 -0.46
N ARG A 153 -8.85 5.75 -0.51
CA ARG A 153 -7.99 5.17 0.55
C ARG A 153 -8.24 5.82 1.91
N LEU A 154 -8.45 7.13 1.95
CA LEU A 154 -8.75 7.83 3.21
C LEU A 154 -10.07 7.33 3.82
N ARG A 155 -11.12 7.17 3.02
CA ARG A 155 -12.41 6.63 3.51
C ARG A 155 -12.26 5.20 4.04
N GLU A 156 -11.51 4.35 3.36
CA GLU A 156 -11.22 2.99 3.82
C GLU A 156 -10.49 2.98 5.17
N LEU A 157 -9.52 3.88 5.35
CA LEU A 157 -8.80 4.06 6.61
C LEU A 157 -9.72 4.57 7.73
N ASP A 158 -10.61 5.53 7.45
CA ASP A 158 -11.60 6.02 8.41
C ASP A 158 -12.53 4.89 8.88
N GLU A 159 -13.01 4.05 7.99
CA GLU A 159 -13.84 2.89 8.33
C GLU A 159 -13.07 1.88 9.20
N GLN A 160 -11.82 1.56 8.85
CA GLN A 160 -10.97 0.66 9.66
C GLN A 160 -10.69 1.26 11.04
N TYR A 161 -10.45 2.54 11.13
CA TYR A 161 -10.25 3.23 12.40
C TYR A 161 -11.50 3.14 13.31
N ILE A 162 -12.69 3.41 12.78
CA ILE A 162 -13.95 3.29 13.51
C ILE A 162 -14.16 1.85 14.02
N LEU A 163 -13.88 0.84 13.18
CA LEU A 163 -14.00 -0.56 13.56
C LEU A 163 -13.04 -0.93 14.69
N SER A 164 -11.78 -0.48 14.60
CA SER A 164 -10.77 -0.73 15.63
C SER A 164 -11.16 -0.08 16.97
N GLN A 165 -11.67 1.15 16.95
CA GLN A 165 -12.18 1.82 18.15
C GLN A 165 -13.32 1.04 18.79
N LYS A 166 -14.28 0.56 18.00
CA LYS A 166 -15.40 -0.27 18.52
C LYS A 166 -14.90 -1.57 19.16
N GLN A 167 -13.87 -2.20 18.61
CA GLN A 167 -13.27 -3.41 19.18
C GLN A 167 -12.59 -3.11 20.53
N LEU A 168 -11.81 -2.03 20.60
CA LEU A 168 -11.17 -1.59 21.84
C LEU A 168 -12.20 -1.30 22.95
N TRP A 169 -13.31 -0.61 22.62
CA TRP A 169 -14.41 -0.36 23.55
C TRP A 169 -15.06 -1.65 24.07
N LYS A 170 -15.30 -2.63 23.18
CA LYS A 170 -15.84 -3.93 23.58
C LYS A 170 -14.92 -4.66 24.55
N LEU A 171 -13.61 -4.68 24.27
CA LEU A 171 -12.60 -5.30 25.14
C LEU A 171 -12.50 -4.58 26.51
N ALA A 172 -12.60 -3.26 26.53
CA ALA A 172 -12.56 -2.49 27.77
C ALA A 172 -13.80 -2.73 28.66
N LEU A 173 -14.96 -2.91 28.04
CA LEU A 173 -16.21 -3.20 28.77
C LEU A 173 -16.25 -4.63 29.31
N SER A 174 -15.77 -5.63 28.55
CA SER A 174 -15.73 -7.02 29.02
C SER A 174 -14.81 -7.19 30.23
N ARG A 175 -13.65 -6.52 30.26
CA ARG A 175 -12.77 -6.54 31.44
C ARG A 175 -13.40 -5.96 32.69
N ARG A 176 -14.22 -4.91 32.57
CA ARG A 176 -14.95 -4.33 33.72
C ARG A 176 -16.04 -5.25 34.26
N GLY A 177 -16.64 -6.10 33.43
CA GLY A 177 -17.61 -7.11 33.84
C GLY A 177 -17.00 -8.19 34.73
N ASP A 178 -15.84 -8.71 34.34
CA ASP A 178 -15.13 -9.76 35.07
C ASP A 178 -14.65 -9.29 36.46
N ASP A 179 -14.19 -8.05 36.57
CA ASP A 179 -13.75 -7.47 37.86
C ASP A 179 -14.91 -7.29 38.86
N SER A 180 -16.13 -7.05 38.37
CA SER A 180 -17.33 -6.90 39.23
C SER A 180 -17.87 -8.24 39.76
N GLU A 181 -17.73 -9.33 39.03
CA GLU A 181 -18.08 -10.68 39.46
C GLU A 181 -17.09 -11.23 40.51
N CYS A 182 -15.81 -10.96 40.36
CA CYS A 182 -14.79 -11.36 41.35
C CYS A 182 -14.96 -10.70 42.70
N GLN A 183 -15.41 -9.43 42.76
CA GLN A 183 -15.61 -8.72 44.04
C GLN A 183 -16.90 -9.18 44.76
N ASN A 184 -17.90 -9.66 44.04
CA ASN A 184 -19.15 -10.14 44.65
C ASN A 184 -19.01 -11.54 45.24
N SER A 185 -18.09 -12.37 44.70
CA SER A 185 -17.82 -13.73 45.21
C SER A 185 -17.05 -13.75 46.53
N GLN A 186 -16.34 -12.68 46.90
CA GLN A 186 -15.58 -12.58 48.14
C GLN A 186 -16.44 -12.08 49.33
N LYS A 187 -17.63 -11.55 49.09
CA LYS A 187 -18.52 -11.04 50.16
C LYS A 187 -19.50 -12.06 50.72
N SER A 188 -19.55 -13.28 50.20
CA SER A 188 -20.50 -14.32 50.60
C SER A 188 -19.89 -15.47 51.41
N SER A 189 -18.85 -15.24 52.20
CA SER A 189 -18.35 -16.22 53.17
C SER A 189 -19.20 -16.10 54.47
N PRO A 190 -19.88 -17.14 54.93
CA PRO A 190 -20.58 -17.09 56.23
C PRO A 190 -19.59 -17.12 57.38
N SER A 191 -19.82 -16.23 58.36
CA SER A 191 -19.09 -16.23 59.61
C SER A 191 -19.29 -17.56 60.38
N PRO A 192 -18.26 -18.14 61.00
CA PRO A 192 -18.47 -19.32 61.85
C PRO A 192 -19.17 -18.93 63.13
N SER A 193 -20.37 -19.54 63.36
CA SER A 193 -21.10 -19.46 64.61
C SER A 193 -20.31 -20.17 65.73
N ARG A 194 -20.23 -19.50 66.83
CA ARG A 194 -19.82 -20.07 68.13
C ARG A 194 -20.92 -20.90 68.75
#